data_1908396b2ed857db49d426bff8cf59eb
#
_entry.id   1908396b2ed857db49d426bff8cf59eb
#
_cell.length_a   1.000
_cell.length_b   1.000
_cell.length_c   1.000
_cell.angle_alpha   90.00
_cell.angle_beta   90.00
_cell.angle_gamma   90.00
#
_symmetry.space_group_name_H-M   'P 1'
#
loop_
_entity.id
_entity.type
_entity.pdbx_description
1 polymer ?
#
loop_
_entity_poly.entity_id
_entity_poly.type
_entity_poly.pdbx_seq_one_letter_code
_entity_poly.pdbx_strand_id
1 'polypeptide(L)'
;VNVALKPVLPTPALGAERLALLARLTEGLAPAELYWISAYSAALASLATRIPGHSGLAVVADTPAPERAAERLSIVYGSQTGNSKRVAEQLAKKAEDAGLSVRLLRAGAYPLRELAQERHLVVVISSQGDGDPPDDAIGFVEFIAGKRAPKLPQLKFAVLGLGDSSYPKYCAVSRDLDARLAALGATRFAPLGEADVDFETVATEWSQAALETARQALNATAPANVRHASPLHAVSATPQHSRDNPYPAAVLENQRIVSRDSDRDVRHIELSLEGSGLRYEAGDALGVWPQNPPVLVDQWLSALKLDGAQEVERDGRRLPLARWLGREREITRLTRPLLAAHAELTGNRDLQRVLEPEQKAALAALLESHQPIDLLREFPAAWDADKLVAALRPMTPRLYSIASSPKLVGEDEVHLTVGVVEYQAHGSTHYGAASSFLAAAGDDAAVPVFIEQNERFRLPADGSRDVIMIGPGTGIAPFRAFVQERQATGASGRNWLFFGNRHFSQDFLYQVEWQEALRGGALHRLDLAFSRDQAQKHYVQQRLRENGRELYAWLREGAHLYVCGDATHMAKDVHEALLDVAATHGGLSADDAKAWLAELLQQGRYARDVY
;
A
#
# COMPACT_ATOMS: atom_id res chain seq x y z
N VAL A 1 -46.01 -20.20 -7.87
CA VAL A 1 -46.61 -18.88 -7.68
C VAL A 1 -45.64 -17.87 -8.25
N ASN A 2 -45.88 -17.44 -9.51
CA ASN A 2 -45.09 -16.42 -10.20
C ASN A 2 -45.52 -15.04 -9.69
N VAL A 3 -44.63 -14.38 -8.92
CA VAL A 3 -44.77 -12.97 -8.60
C VAL A 3 -43.94 -12.21 -9.62
N ALA A 4 -44.59 -11.63 -10.63
CA ALA A 4 -43.98 -10.70 -11.57
C ALA A 4 -43.72 -9.37 -10.86
N LEU A 5 -42.46 -9.15 -10.44
CA LEU A 5 -41.95 -7.83 -10.04
C LEU A 5 -41.86 -6.95 -11.30
N LYS A 6 -42.78 -5.98 -11.43
CA LYS A 6 -42.63 -4.90 -12.41
C LYS A 6 -41.67 -3.86 -11.84
N PRO A 7 -40.50 -3.64 -12.44
CA PRO A 7 -39.63 -2.52 -12.04
C PRO A 7 -40.30 -1.21 -12.44
N VAL A 8 -40.51 -0.35 -11.48
CA VAL A 8 -40.94 1.06 -11.73
C VAL A 8 -39.66 1.87 -11.97
N LEU A 9 -39.15 1.83 -13.19
CA LEU A 9 -38.16 2.79 -13.65
C LEU A 9 -38.89 3.97 -14.32
N PRO A 10 -38.46 5.25 -14.15
CA PRO A 10 -38.98 6.34 -14.94
C PRO A 10 -38.68 6.06 -16.41
N THR A 11 -39.73 5.89 -17.19
CA THR A 11 -39.63 5.56 -18.61
C THR A 11 -39.04 6.75 -19.38
N PRO A 12 -37.86 6.58 -20.03
CA PRO A 12 -37.49 7.50 -21.10
C PRO A 12 -38.54 7.43 -22.20
N ALA A 13 -38.73 8.49 -22.98
CA ALA A 13 -39.73 8.60 -24.05
C ALA A 13 -39.41 7.69 -25.26
N LEU A 14 -39.33 6.37 -25.02
CA LEU A 14 -39.20 5.33 -26.03
C LEU A 14 -40.62 4.98 -26.50
N GLY A 15 -40.88 5.08 -27.80
CA GLY A 15 -42.17 4.68 -28.38
C GLY A 15 -42.47 3.20 -28.07
N ALA A 16 -43.79 2.87 -28.00
CA ALA A 16 -44.28 1.54 -27.61
C ALA A 16 -43.65 0.38 -28.42
N GLU A 17 -43.34 0.62 -29.68
CA GLU A 17 -42.70 -0.37 -30.59
C GLU A 17 -41.26 -0.70 -30.16
N ARG A 18 -40.48 0.30 -29.73
CA ARG A 18 -39.11 0.09 -29.23
C ARG A 18 -39.08 -0.59 -27.85
N LEU A 19 -40.08 -0.30 -27.01
CA LEU A 19 -40.22 -1.00 -25.72
C LEU A 19 -40.59 -2.47 -25.94
N ALA A 20 -41.44 -2.79 -26.91
CA ALA A 20 -41.76 -4.18 -27.25
C ALA A 20 -40.56 -4.93 -27.81
N LEU A 21 -39.72 -4.30 -28.63
CA LEU A 21 -38.46 -4.88 -29.12
C LEU A 21 -37.46 -5.12 -27.98
N LEU A 22 -37.32 -4.19 -27.06
CA LEU A 22 -36.45 -4.36 -25.90
C LEU A 22 -36.93 -5.49 -25.00
N ALA A 23 -38.23 -5.61 -24.76
CA ALA A 23 -38.80 -6.71 -23.98
C ALA A 23 -38.52 -8.08 -24.63
N ARG A 24 -38.67 -8.18 -25.96
CA ARG A 24 -38.33 -9.42 -26.70
C ARG A 24 -36.85 -9.74 -26.69
N LEU A 25 -35.97 -8.72 -26.74
CA LEU A 25 -34.51 -8.87 -26.70
C LEU A 25 -34.02 -9.38 -25.34
N THR A 26 -34.72 -9.01 -24.27
CA THR A 26 -34.33 -9.34 -22.89
C THR A 26 -35.06 -10.58 -22.35
N GLU A 27 -36.02 -11.12 -23.07
CA GLU A 27 -36.78 -12.29 -22.65
C GLU A 27 -35.91 -13.57 -22.68
N GLY A 28 -35.81 -14.24 -21.53
CA GLY A 28 -35.06 -15.51 -21.38
C GLY A 28 -33.54 -15.36 -21.19
N LEU A 29 -33.01 -14.15 -21.11
CA LEU A 29 -31.58 -13.90 -20.86
C LEU A 29 -31.19 -14.14 -19.40
N ALA A 30 -30.00 -14.69 -19.19
CA ALA A 30 -29.39 -14.83 -17.88
C ALA A 30 -28.93 -13.46 -17.35
N PRO A 31 -28.81 -13.26 -16.01
CA PRO A 31 -28.37 -11.99 -15.42
C PRO A 31 -27.06 -11.43 -16.02
N ALA A 32 -26.09 -12.30 -16.33
CA ALA A 32 -24.82 -11.90 -16.94
C ALA A 32 -25.00 -11.31 -18.34
N GLU A 33 -25.93 -11.83 -19.14
CA GLU A 33 -26.24 -11.33 -20.50
C GLU A 33 -26.96 -9.99 -20.44
N LEU A 34 -27.84 -9.81 -19.46
CA LEU A 34 -28.49 -8.51 -19.20
C LEU A 34 -27.49 -7.42 -18.78
N TYR A 35 -26.51 -7.77 -17.96
CA TYR A 35 -25.42 -6.87 -17.61
C TYR A 35 -24.55 -6.50 -18.82
N TRP A 36 -24.26 -7.47 -19.68
CA TRP A 36 -23.51 -7.22 -20.92
C TRP A 36 -24.23 -6.27 -21.85
N ILE A 37 -25.53 -6.47 -22.09
CA ILE A 37 -26.37 -5.58 -22.91
C ILE A 37 -26.43 -4.16 -22.33
N SER A 38 -26.54 -4.03 -21.00
CA SER A 38 -26.51 -2.74 -20.31
C SER A 38 -25.19 -2.00 -20.54
N ALA A 39 -24.06 -2.68 -20.36
CA ALA A 39 -22.71 -2.12 -20.58
C ALA A 39 -22.47 -1.74 -22.05
N TYR A 40 -22.90 -2.59 -22.99
CA TYR A 40 -22.81 -2.35 -24.43
C TYR A 40 -23.66 -1.13 -24.85
N SER A 41 -24.87 -1.02 -24.33
CA SER A 41 -25.76 0.12 -24.61
C SER A 41 -25.20 1.44 -24.07
N ALA A 42 -24.58 1.41 -22.89
CA ALA A 42 -23.89 2.57 -22.30
C ALA A 42 -22.66 2.99 -23.14
N ALA A 43 -21.89 2.02 -23.65
CA ALA A 43 -20.77 2.28 -24.54
C ALA A 43 -21.23 2.89 -25.88
N LEU A 44 -22.30 2.39 -26.49
CA LEU A 44 -22.88 2.95 -27.70
C LEU A 44 -23.40 4.38 -27.48
N ALA A 45 -24.04 4.66 -26.35
CA ALA A 45 -24.50 6.00 -26.01
C ALA A 45 -23.33 6.99 -25.89
N SER A 46 -22.20 6.57 -25.29
CA SER A 46 -20.99 7.40 -25.19
C SER A 46 -20.27 7.61 -26.52
N LEU A 47 -20.37 6.65 -27.47
CA LEU A 47 -19.87 6.80 -28.83
C LEU A 47 -20.75 7.73 -29.66
N ALA A 48 -22.07 7.66 -29.51
CA ALA A 48 -23.02 8.49 -30.24
C ALA A 48 -22.88 9.98 -29.90
N THR A 49 -22.42 10.32 -28.70
CA THR A 49 -22.11 11.70 -28.29
C THR A 49 -20.79 12.24 -28.88
N ARG A 50 -20.01 11.43 -29.59
CA ARG A 50 -18.70 11.81 -30.15
C ARG A 50 -18.69 12.03 -31.66
N ILE A 51 -19.80 11.85 -32.37
CA ILE A 51 -19.88 12.06 -33.84
C ILE A 51 -20.55 13.43 -34.12
N PRO A 52 -19.80 14.43 -34.64
CA PRO A 52 -20.42 15.69 -35.12
C PRO A 52 -21.05 15.45 -36.50
N GLY A 53 -22.35 15.62 -36.59
CA GLY A 53 -23.04 15.73 -37.87
C GLY A 53 -24.25 14.82 -38.07
N HIS A 54 -25.40 15.21 -37.53
CA HIS A 54 -26.69 15.01 -38.18
C HIS A 54 -27.60 16.17 -37.78
N SER A 55 -27.76 17.11 -38.71
CA SER A 55 -28.68 18.21 -38.65
C SER A 55 -30.11 17.73 -38.88
N GLY A 56 -31.05 18.15 -38.08
CA GLY A 56 -32.45 18.07 -38.40
C GLY A 56 -33.38 18.02 -37.20
N LEU A 57 -33.64 19.13 -36.60
CA LEU A 57 -34.95 19.66 -36.19
C LEU A 57 -34.73 20.89 -35.30
N ALA A 58 -35.03 22.06 -35.88
CA ALA A 58 -34.96 23.32 -35.16
C ALA A 58 -36.07 23.36 -34.10
N VAL A 59 -35.68 23.36 -32.84
CA VAL A 59 -36.49 23.90 -31.75
C VAL A 59 -35.81 25.19 -31.32
N VAL A 60 -36.59 26.26 -31.28
CA VAL A 60 -36.18 27.62 -30.91
C VAL A 60 -35.44 27.55 -29.58
N ALA A 61 -34.16 27.89 -29.63
CA ALA A 61 -33.29 27.92 -28.47
C ALA A 61 -33.51 29.23 -27.72
N ASP A 62 -34.04 29.11 -26.52
CA ASP A 62 -33.64 30.00 -25.44
C ASP A 62 -32.18 29.58 -25.09
N THR A 63 -31.26 30.47 -25.37
CA THR A 63 -29.83 30.22 -25.14
C THR A 63 -29.57 30.24 -23.64
N PRO A 64 -29.35 29.10 -22.95
CA PRO A 64 -28.81 29.15 -21.61
C PRO A 64 -27.37 29.65 -21.72
N ALA A 65 -27.02 30.62 -20.90
CA ALA A 65 -25.64 31.00 -20.66
C ALA A 65 -24.79 29.74 -20.40
N PRO A 66 -23.50 29.71 -20.76
CA PRO A 66 -22.68 28.52 -20.58
C PRO A 66 -22.79 28.07 -19.13
N GLU A 67 -23.35 26.87 -18.93
CA GLU A 67 -23.35 26.21 -17.62
C GLU A 67 -21.91 26.17 -17.14
N ARG A 68 -21.61 26.99 -16.13
CA ARG A 68 -20.36 26.83 -15.38
C ARG A 68 -20.33 25.41 -14.85
N ALA A 69 -19.39 24.62 -15.32
CA ALA A 69 -19.15 23.30 -14.77
C ALA A 69 -19.13 23.41 -13.24
N ALA A 70 -20.00 22.67 -12.58
CA ALA A 70 -20.07 22.68 -11.12
C ALA A 70 -18.68 22.49 -10.55
N GLU A 71 -18.22 23.44 -9.73
CA GLU A 71 -16.90 23.36 -9.11
C GLU A 71 -16.86 22.09 -8.25
N ARG A 72 -15.91 21.20 -8.54
CA ARG A 72 -15.74 19.93 -7.84
C ARG A 72 -14.46 19.94 -7.00
N LEU A 73 -14.42 19.14 -5.94
CA LEU A 73 -13.25 18.86 -5.16
C LEU A 73 -12.57 17.60 -5.72
N SER A 74 -11.39 17.74 -6.32
CA SER A 74 -10.57 16.61 -6.73
C SER A 74 -9.69 16.19 -5.57
N ILE A 75 -9.78 14.92 -5.18
CA ILE A 75 -8.93 14.28 -4.15
C ILE A 75 -8.05 13.27 -4.86
N VAL A 76 -6.73 13.48 -4.79
CA VAL A 76 -5.73 12.60 -5.40
C VAL A 76 -4.91 11.96 -4.31
N TYR A 77 -4.76 10.63 -4.36
CA TYR A 77 -3.92 9.93 -3.38
C TYR A 77 -2.78 9.15 -4.04
N GLY A 78 -1.63 9.11 -3.35
CA GLY A 78 -0.49 8.24 -3.63
C GLY A 78 -0.19 7.38 -2.41
N SER A 79 -0.25 6.05 -2.55
CA SER A 79 -0.15 5.15 -1.42
C SER A 79 0.59 3.87 -1.77
N GLN A 80 1.58 3.49 -0.95
CA GLN A 80 2.27 2.21 -1.08
C GLN A 80 1.59 1.11 -0.26
N THR A 81 1.17 1.44 0.97
CA THR A 81 0.64 0.50 1.97
C THR A 81 -0.85 0.69 2.26
N GLY A 82 -1.59 1.39 1.40
CA GLY A 82 -3.03 1.63 1.56
C GLY A 82 -3.40 2.78 2.51
N ASN A 83 -2.50 3.29 3.34
CA ASN A 83 -2.82 4.30 4.35
C ASN A 83 -3.33 5.62 3.75
N SER A 84 -2.63 6.18 2.75
CA SER A 84 -3.06 7.41 2.07
C SER A 84 -4.37 7.21 1.30
N LYS A 85 -4.58 6.03 0.70
CA LYS A 85 -5.85 5.63 0.07
C LYS A 85 -6.99 5.71 1.07
N ARG A 86 -6.84 5.09 2.24
CA ARG A 86 -7.86 5.08 3.30
C ARG A 86 -8.23 6.48 3.79
N VAL A 87 -7.23 7.33 4.03
CA VAL A 87 -7.46 8.73 4.43
C VAL A 87 -8.20 9.50 3.34
N ALA A 88 -7.81 9.33 2.09
CA ALA A 88 -8.44 9.99 0.95
C ALA A 88 -9.90 9.53 0.75
N GLU A 89 -10.19 8.23 0.91
CA GLU A 89 -11.54 7.67 0.84
C GLU A 89 -12.44 8.20 1.97
N GLN A 90 -11.91 8.27 3.20
CA GLN A 90 -12.62 8.85 4.34
C GLN A 90 -12.91 10.34 4.14
N LEU A 91 -11.94 11.10 3.59
CA LEU A 91 -12.11 12.52 3.27
C LEU A 91 -13.15 12.70 2.15
N ALA A 92 -13.09 11.88 1.10
CA ALA A 92 -14.05 11.91 0.00
C ALA A 92 -15.48 11.66 0.51
N LYS A 93 -15.68 10.63 1.31
CA LYS A 93 -16.97 10.33 1.93
C LYS A 93 -17.49 11.48 2.78
N LYS A 94 -16.66 12.05 3.66
CA LYS A 94 -17.05 13.22 4.47
C LYS A 94 -17.41 14.44 3.63
N ALA A 95 -16.72 14.65 2.50
CA ALA A 95 -16.99 15.73 1.57
C ALA A 95 -18.32 15.52 0.83
N GLU A 96 -18.61 14.29 0.38
CA GLU A 96 -19.89 13.91 -0.22
C GLU A 96 -21.05 14.03 0.79
N ASP A 97 -20.87 13.57 2.02
CA ASP A 97 -21.85 13.73 3.10
C ASP A 97 -22.13 15.22 3.42
N ALA A 98 -21.12 16.09 3.22
CA ALA A 98 -21.25 17.54 3.33
C ALA A 98 -21.87 18.21 2.08
N GLY A 99 -22.27 17.43 1.07
CA GLY A 99 -22.94 17.90 -0.16
C GLY A 99 -22.01 18.45 -1.23
N LEU A 100 -20.71 18.20 -1.16
CA LEU A 100 -19.75 18.59 -2.18
C LEU A 100 -19.71 17.57 -3.34
N SER A 101 -19.48 18.06 -4.55
CA SER A 101 -19.15 17.19 -5.68
C SER A 101 -17.70 16.78 -5.59
N VAL A 102 -17.44 15.47 -5.45
CA VAL A 102 -16.09 14.92 -5.23
C VAL A 102 -15.67 14.06 -6.41
N ARG A 103 -14.36 14.11 -6.71
CA ARG A 103 -13.70 13.19 -7.63
C ARG A 103 -12.49 12.60 -6.92
N LEU A 104 -12.58 11.35 -6.50
CA LEU A 104 -11.46 10.62 -5.89
C LEU A 104 -10.68 9.86 -6.95
N LEU A 105 -9.37 10.06 -7.00
CA LEU A 105 -8.47 9.42 -7.97
C LEU A 105 -7.16 8.99 -7.31
N ARG A 106 -6.65 7.84 -7.75
CA ARG A 106 -5.26 7.46 -7.52
C ARG A 106 -4.34 8.33 -8.38
N ALA A 107 -3.18 8.72 -7.86
CA ALA A 107 -2.24 9.62 -8.55
C ALA A 107 -1.83 9.11 -9.94
N GLY A 108 -1.59 7.79 -10.09
CA GLY A 108 -1.25 7.18 -11.38
C GLY A 108 -2.41 7.15 -12.40
N ALA A 109 -3.65 7.31 -11.94
CA ALA A 109 -4.84 7.40 -12.81
C ALA A 109 -5.28 8.86 -13.07
N TYR A 110 -4.59 9.84 -12.47
CA TYR A 110 -4.94 11.24 -12.64
C TYR A 110 -4.54 11.72 -14.05
N PRO A 111 -5.49 12.30 -14.84
CA PRO A 111 -5.17 12.79 -16.17
C PRO A 111 -4.35 14.09 -16.08
N LEU A 112 -3.04 14.00 -16.19
CA LEU A 112 -2.11 15.13 -16.00
C LEU A 112 -2.45 16.37 -16.84
N ARG A 113 -3.11 16.20 -18.00
CA ARG A 113 -3.55 17.29 -18.87
C ARG A 113 -4.64 18.15 -18.25
N GLU A 114 -5.42 17.62 -17.31
CA GLU A 114 -6.50 18.32 -16.62
C GLU A 114 -6.00 19.24 -15.50
N LEU A 115 -4.75 19.07 -15.05
CA LEU A 115 -4.19 19.83 -13.92
C LEU A 115 -4.29 21.36 -14.12
N ALA A 116 -4.11 21.85 -15.36
CA ALA A 116 -4.22 23.28 -15.69
C ALA A 116 -5.64 23.83 -15.52
N GLN A 117 -6.66 22.95 -15.54
CA GLN A 117 -8.08 23.31 -15.46
C GLN A 117 -8.65 23.07 -14.06
N GLU A 118 -7.89 22.41 -13.19
CA GLU A 118 -8.33 22.07 -11.84
C GLU A 118 -8.49 23.34 -10.99
N ARG A 119 -9.53 23.37 -10.18
CA ARG A 119 -9.85 24.52 -9.31
C ARG A 119 -9.59 24.24 -7.84
N HIS A 120 -9.94 23.04 -7.38
CA HIS A 120 -9.78 22.60 -6.00
C HIS A 120 -9.19 21.21 -5.98
N LEU A 121 -8.00 21.08 -5.41
CA LEU A 121 -7.22 19.84 -5.36
C LEU A 121 -6.76 19.54 -3.93
N VAL A 122 -7.10 18.37 -3.44
CA VAL A 122 -6.45 17.80 -2.24
C VAL A 122 -5.54 16.66 -2.68
N VAL A 123 -4.32 16.64 -2.16
CA VAL A 123 -3.38 15.54 -2.37
C VAL A 123 -3.09 14.88 -1.03
N VAL A 124 -3.32 13.56 -0.94
CA VAL A 124 -2.94 12.74 0.21
C VAL A 124 -1.87 11.76 -0.25
N ILE A 125 -0.64 11.94 0.22
CA ILE A 125 0.50 11.19 -0.33
C ILE A 125 1.45 10.73 0.77
N SER A 126 1.94 9.50 0.69
CA SER A 126 2.97 9.00 1.58
C SER A 126 4.37 9.18 0.99
N SER A 127 5.36 9.23 1.87
CA SER A 127 6.77 9.04 1.52
C SER A 127 7.18 7.63 1.92
N GLN A 128 7.94 6.95 1.07
CA GLN A 128 8.47 5.62 1.34
C GLN A 128 10.00 5.60 1.25
N GLY A 129 10.59 4.57 1.84
CA GLY A 129 12.01 4.34 1.78
C GLY A 129 12.81 5.60 2.16
N ASP A 130 13.69 6.01 1.27
CA ASP A 130 14.59 7.16 1.45
C ASP A 130 13.94 8.50 1.01
N GLY A 131 12.63 8.64 1.19
CA GLY A 131 11.86 9.83 0.84
C GLY A 131 11.35 9.83 -0.59
N ASP A 132 11.17 8.67 -1.17
CA ASP A 132 10.65 8.49 -2.53
C ASP A 132 9.10 8.53 -2.53
N PRO A 133 8.45 8.93 -3.64
CA PRO A 133 7.01 8.83 -3.78
C PRO A 133 6.58 7.36 -3.89
N PRO A 134 5.32 7.04 -3.51
CA PRO A 134 4.73 5.75 -3.83
C PRO A 134 4.76 5.48 -5.33
N ASP A 135 4.87 4.21 -5.71
CA ASP A 135 4.98 3.83 -7.13
C ASP A 135 3.83 4.35 -8.00
N ASP A 136 2.63 4.45 -7.42
CA ASP A 136 1.46 4.99 -8.11
C ASP A 136 1.47 6.52 -8.25
N ALA A 137 2.38 7.20 -7.58
CA ALA A 137 2.47 8.65 -7.61
C ALA A 137 3.71 9.18 -8.36
N ILE A 138 4.65 8.31 -8.75
CA ILE A 138 5.91 8.72 -9.40
C ILE A 138 5.62 9.66 -10.58
N GLY A 139 4.82 9.23 -11.55
CA GLY A 139 4.52 10.03 -12.75
C GLY A 139 3.81 11.35 -12.46
N PHE A 140 2.94 11.39 -11.44
CA PHE A 140 2.26 12.60 -10.99
C PHE A 140 3.22 13.60 -10.34
N VAL A 141 4.08 13.12 -9.45
CA VAL A 141 5.09 13.93 -8.76
C VAL A 141 6.13 14.47 -9.73
N GLU A 142 6.66 13.62 -10.61
CA GLU A 142 7.63 14.01 -11.64
C GLU A 142 7.07 15.03 -12.63
N PHE A 143 5.81 14.88 -13.02
CA PHE A 143 5.15 15.85 -13.89
C PHE A 143 5.08 17.23 -13.25
N ILE A 144 4.64 17.31 -11.99
CA ILE A 144 4.52 18.57 -11.23
C ILE A 144 5.92 19.18 -10.96
N ALA A 145 6.92 18.35 -10.67
CA ALA A 145 8.30 18.79 -10.47
C ALA A 145 8.98 19.22 -11.80
N GLY A 146 8.52 18.69 -12.93
CA GLY A 146 9.14 18.85 -14.24
C GLY A 146 8.96 20.23 -14.86
N LYS A 147 9.73 20.47 -15.93
CA LYS A 147 9.67 21.73 -16.72
C LYS A 147 8.37 21.88 -17.52
N ARG A 148 7.62 20.78 -17.73
CA ARG A 148 6.36 20.76 -18.48
C ARG A 148 5.14 21.06 -17.61
N ALA A 149 5.31 21.22 -16.29
CA ALA A 149 4.22 21.56 -15.39
C ALA A 149 3.58 22.91 -15.78
N PRO A 150 2.24 22.98 -15.91
CA PRO A 150 1.55 24.22 -16.28
C PRO A 150 1.60 25.23 -15.14
N LYS A 151 1.41 26.52 -15.45
CA LYS A 151 1.10 27.53 -14.43
C LYS A 151 -0.32 27.31 -13.90
N LEU A 152 -0.50 27.44 -12.60
CA LEU A 152 -1.73 27.08 -11.87
C LEU A 152 -2.35 28.25 -11.08
N PRO A 153 -2.53 29.45 -11.68
CA PRO A 153 -2.93 30.64 -10.91
C PRO A 153 -4.37 30.57 -10.36
N GLN A 154 -5.16 29.61 -10.84
CA GLN A 154 -6.56 29.46 -10.42
C GLN A 154 -6.76 28.23 -9.52
N LEU A 155 -5.73 27.43 -9.32
CA LEU A 155 -5.79 26.23 -8.47
C LEU A 155 -5.71 26.62 -7.00
N LYS A 156 -6.67 26.16 -6.23
CA LYS A 156 -6.61 26.13 -4.77
C LYS A 156 -6.28 24.69 -4.34
N PHE A 157 -5.30 24.52 -3.49
CA PHE A 157 -4.84 23.18 -3.13
C PHE A 157 -4.54 23.00 -1.64
N ALA A 158 -4.55 21.76 -1.20
CA ALA A 158 -4.07 21.34 0.11
C ALA A 158 -3.33 19.99 -0.02
N VAL A 159 -2.30 19.78 0.77
CA VAL A 159 -1.49 18.56 0.77
C VAL A 159 -1.42 17.99 2.18
N LEU A 160 -1.67 16.68 2.30
CA LEU A 160 -1.42 15.89 3.50
C LEU A 160 -0.36 14.85 3.19
N GLY A 161 0.75 14.92 3.90
CA GLY A 161 1.82 13.94 3.85
C GLY A 161 1.68 12.90 4.96
N LEU A 162 1.84 11.63 4.61
CA LEU A 162 2.01 10.53 5.54
C LEU A 162 3.44 10.03 5.48
N GLY A 163 4.03 9.71 6.63
CA GLY A 163 5.41 9.22 6.69
C GLY A 163 5.72 8.54 8.01
N ASP A 164 6.98 8.22 8.21
CA ASP A 164 7.51 7.73 9.48
C ASP A 164 8.64 8.67 9.90
N SER A 165 8.49 9.36 11.01
CA SER A 165 9.45 10.36 11.52
C SER A 165 10.78 9.73 11.99
N SER A 166 10.88 8.41 12.03
CA SER A 166 12.14 7.69 12.24
C SER A 166 13.06 7.75 11.02
N TYR A 167 12.55 8.14 9.84
CA TYR A 167 13.34 8.30 8.63
C TYR A 167 13.78 9.76 8.42
N PRO A 168 15.01 10.00 7.93
CA PRO A 168 15.56 11.35 7.73
C PRO A 168 14.73 12.23 6.80
N LYS A 169 14.08 11.61 5.79
CA LYS A 169 13.27 12.29 4.79
C LYS A 169 11.76 12.15 5.04
N TYR A 170 11.36 12.14 6.31
CA TYR A 170 9.98 12.16 6.73
C TYR A 170 9.15 13.18 5.97
N CYS A 171 8.05 12.75 5.35
CA CYS A 171 7.13 13.58 4.56
C CYS A 171 7.80 14.44 3.46
N ALA A 172 8.96 14.04 2.93
CA ALA A 172 9.69 14.83 1.94
C ALA A 172 8.87 15.05 0.66
N VAL A 173 8.19 14.01 0.17
CA VAL A 173 7.38 14.07 -1.06
C VAL A 173 6.27 15.11 -0.95
N SER A 174 5.56 15.15 0.17
CA SER A 174 4.47 16.11 0.38
C SER A 174 4.98 17.54 0.50
N ARG A 175 6.13 17.76 1.16
CA ARG A 175 6.77 19.07 1.24
C ARG A 175 7.19 19.60 -0.12
N ASP A 176 7.83 18.76 -0.92
CA ASP A 176 8.29 19.13 -2.26
C ASP A 176 7.11 19.40 -3.19
N LEU A 177 6.05 18.59 -3.10
CA LEU A 177 4.84 18.77 -3.89
C LEU A 177 4.11 20.07 -3.51
N ASP A 178 3.95 20.33 -2.22
CA ASP A 178 3.33 21.54 -1.69
C ASP A 178 4.08 22.80 -2.12
N ALA A 179 5.41 22.79 -1.97
CA ALA A 179 6.27 23.89 -2.40
C ALA A 179 6.19 24.11 -3.93
N ARG A 180 6.19 23.03 -4.69
CA ARG A 180 6.16 23.09 -6.16
C ARG A 180 4.82 23.59 -6.69
N LEU A 181 3.69 23.14 -6.16
CA LEU A 181 2.36 23.65 -6.53
C LEU A 181 2.26 25.16 -6.27
N ALA A 182 2.76 25.62 -5.12
CA ALA A 182 2.81 27.06 -4.84
C ALA A 182 3.70 27.82 -5.83
N ALA A 183 4.88 27.28 -6.19
CA ALA A 183 5.78 27.88 -7.17
C ALA A 183 5.18 27.94 -8.59
N LEU A 184 4.23 27.05 -8.90
CA LEU A 184 3.44 27.10 -10.16
C LEU A 184 2.33 28.14 -10.12
N GLY A 185 2.12 28.83 -9.00
CA GLY A 185 1.13 29.91 -8.82
C GLY A 185 -0.16 29.47 -8.15
N ALA A 186 -0.25 28.22 -7.67
CA ALA A 186 -1.43 27.75 -6.93
C ALA A 186 -1.49 28.33 -5.51
N THR A 187 -2.69 28.47 -4.96
CA THR A 187 -2.94 29.01 -3.63
C THR A 187 -3.36 27.91 -2.66
N ARG A 188 -2.69 27.83 -1.50
CA ARG A 188 -3.07 26.91 -0.43
C ARG A 188 -4.40 27.34 0.19
N PHE A 189 -5.35 26.43 0.33
CA PHE A 189 -6.55 26.66 1.11
C PHE A 189 -6.49 26.02 2.50
N ALA A 190 -5.54 25.11 2.73
CA ALA A 190 -5.20 24.59 4.05
C ALA A 190 -3.66 24.49 4.17
N PRO A 191 -3.10 24.56 5.40
CA PRO A 191 -1.68 24.34 5.61
C PRO A 191 -1.28 22.90 5.25
N LEU A 192 0.00 22.70 4.90
CA LEU A 192 0.56 21.37 4.74
C LEU A 192 0.35 20.56 6.03
N GLY A 193 -0.29 19.39 5.90
CA GLY A 193 -0.41 18.41 6.96
C GLY A 193 0.73 17.40 6.88
N GLU A 194 1.29 17.03 8.03
CA GLU A 194 2.31 15.99 8.11
C GLU A 194 1.95 15.04 9.24
N ALA A 195 1.69 13.80 8.90
CA ALA A 195 1.24 12.76 9.82
C ALA A 195 2.28 11.63 9.89
N ASP A 196 2.64 11.25 11.12
CA ASP A 196 3.54 10.14 11.41
C ASP A 196 2.81 8.78 11.25
N VAL A 197 3.41 7.71 11.66
CA VAL A 197 2.87 6.34 11.54
C VAL A 197 1.50 6.18 12.23
N ASP A 198 1.26 6.93 13.30
CA ASP A 198 -0.03 7.06 14.01
C ASP A 198 -0.90 8.18 13.42
N PHE A 199 -0.99 8.20 12.10
CA PHE A 199 -1.54 9.30 11.31
C PHE A 199 -3.02 9.60 11.55
N GLU A 200 -3.79 8.70 12.15
CA GLU A 200 -5.24 8.80 12.26
C GLU A 200 -5.71 10.11 12.92
N THR A 201 -5.07 10.51 14.01
CA THR A 201 -5.44 11.74 14.74
C THR A 201 -5.16 12.97 13.89
N VAL A 202 -3.90 13.12 13.42
CA VAL A 202 -3.48 14.27 12.61
C VAL A 202 -4.26 14.32 11.30
N ALA A 203 -4.42 13.18 10.61
CA ALA A 203 -5.16 13.11 9.36
C ALA A 203 -6.65 13.46 9.54
N THR A 204 -7.26 13.06 10.67
CA THR A 204 -8.66 13.38 10.96
C THR A 204 -8.86 14.86 11.20
N GLU A 205 -8.05 15.48 12.07
CA GLU A 205 -8.12 16.91 12.38
C GLU A 205 -7.82 17.76 11.14
N TRP A 206 -6.75 17.42 10.41
CA TRP A 206 -6.38 18.11 9.18
C TRP A 206 -7.48 17.99 8.12
N SER A 207 -8.03 16.79 7.90
CA SER A 207 -9.09 16.54 6.93
C SER A 207 -10.34 17.36 7.26
N GLN A 208 -10.70 17.47 8.54
CA GLN A 208 -11.85 18.27 8.97
C GLN A 208 -11.63 19.76 8.70
N ALA A 209 -10.46 20.30 9.03
CA ALA A 209 -10.11 21.70 8.77
C ALA A 209 -10.05 22.02 7.26
N ALA A 210 -9.42 21.14 6.47
CA ALA A 210 -9.34 21.28 5.02
C ALA A 210 -10.73 21.23 4.35
N LEU A 211 -11.59 20.31 4.81
CA LEU A 211 -12.96 20.17 4.29
C LEU A 211 -13.81 21.40 4.59
N GLU A 212 -13.74 21.97 5.80
CA GLU A 212 -14.50 23.17 6.15
C GLU A 212 -14.07 24.36 5.27
N THR A 213 -12.77 24.52 5.02
CA THR A 213 -12.27 25.59 4.13
C THR A 213 -12.67 25.35 2.67
N ALA A 214 -12.60 24.11 2.19
CA ALA A 214 -13.04 23.73 0.86
C ALA A 214 -14.55 24.01 0.66
N ARG A 215 -15.36 23.66 1.66
CA ARG A 215 -16.80 23.90 1.67
C ARG A 215 -17.15 25.40 1.58
N GLN A 216 -16.47 26.23 2.34
CA GLN A 216 -16.63 27.69 2.26
C GLN A 216 -16.27 28.22 0.86
N ALA A 217 -15.19 27.71 0.27
CA ALA A 217 -14.74 28.13 -1.05
C ALA A 217 -15.68 27.67 -2.18
N LEU A 218 -16.25 26.47 -2.07
CA LEU A 218 -17.14 25.87 -3.07
C LEU A 218 -18.60 26.33 -2.92
N ASN A 219 -19.11 26.51 -1.69
CA ASN A 219 -20.48 26.99 -1.45
C ASN A 219 -20.64 28.47 -1.74
N ALA A 220 -19.58 29.27 -1.72
CA ALA A 220 -19.63 30.68 -2.12
C ALA A 220 -19.93 30.87 -3.63
N THR A 221 -19.85 29.80 -4.42
CA THR A 221 -20.02 29.80 -5.87
C THR A 221 -21.21 29.00 -6.37
N ALA A 222 -21.96 28.29 -5.51
CA ALA A 222 -23.04 27.41 -5.92
C ALA A 222 -24.40 28.10 -5.95
N PRO A 223 -25.17 28.05 -7.07
CA PRO A 223 -26.59 28.30 -7.04
C PRO A 223 -27.33 27.18 -6.32
N ALA A 224 -28.28 27.53 -5.44
CA ALA A 224 -29.09 26.57 -4.71
C ALA A 224 -29.85 25.64 -5.68
N ASN A 225 -29.83 24.33 -5.38
CA ASN A 225 -30.56 23.24 -6.01
C ASN A 225 -29.96 22.61 -7.28
N VAL A 226 -29.04 21.68 -7.11
CA VAL A 226 -28.97 20.46 -7.95
C VAL A 226 -28.67 19.28 -7.04
N ARG A 227 -29.65 18.43 -6.79
CA ARG A 227 -29.40 17.08 -6.24
C ARG A 227 -28.84 16.22 -7.37
N HIS A 228 -27.54 16.07 -7.44
CA HIS A 228 -26.94 15.05 -8.27
C HIS A 228 -27.13 13.71 -7.57
N ALA A 229 -27.80 12.78 -8.25
CA ALA A 229 -27.79 11.37 -7.86
C ALA A 229 -26.35 10.88 -7.99
N SER A 230 -25.73 10.55 -6.87
CA SER A 230 -24.45 9.82 -6.84
C SER A 230 -24.58 8.55 -7.68
N PRO A 231 -23.58 8.17 -8.49
CA PRO A 231 -23.56 6.86 -9.09
C PRO A 231 -23.62 5.84 -7.95
N LEU A 232 -24.58 4.92 -8.06
CA LEU A 232 -24.73 3.79 -7.16
C LEU A 232 -23.38 3.05 -7.08
N HIS A 233 -22.62 3.30 -6.02
CA HIS A 233 -21.62 2.33 -5.63
C HIS A 233 -22.38 1.05 -5.29
N ALA A 234 -22.03 -0.04 -5.96
CA ALA A 234 -22.49 -1.35 -5.56
C ALA A 234 -22.19 -1.47 -4.05
N VAL A 235 -23.23 -1.68 -3.25
CA VAL A 235 -23.07 -1.97 -1.83
C VAL A 235 -22.42 -3.33 -1.76
N SER A 236 -21.09 -3.36 -1.83
CA SER A 236 -20.32 -4.49 -1.36
C SER A 236 -20.64 -4.62 0.12
N ALA A 237 -21.16 -5.75 0.53
CA ALA A 237 -21.38 -6.04 1.93
C ALA A 237 -20.08 -5.69 2.67
N THR A 238 -20.16 -4.80 3.64
CA THR A 238 -18.98 -4.43 4.45
C THR A 238 -18.41 -5.72 5.01
N PRO A 239 -17.14 -6.07 4.74
CA PRO A 239 -16.59 -7.31 5.26
C PRO A 239 -16.73 -7.32 6.78
N GLN A 240 -17.15 -8.45 7.34
CA GLN A 240 -17.36 -8.61 8.77
C GLN A 240 -16.07 -8.35 9.56
N HIS A 241 -14.90 -8.62 8.94
CA HIS A 241 -13.58 -8.42 9.50
C HIS A 241 -12.78 -7.44 8.64
N SER A 242 -12.03 -6.57 9.33
CA SER A 242 -11.24 -5.49 8.74
C SER A 242 -10.04 -5.18 9.64
N ARG A 243 -9.23 -4.21 9.26
CA ARG A 243 -8.14 -3.70 10.09
C ARG A 243 -8.60 -3.28 11.48
N ASP A 244 -9.77 -2.65 11.59
CA ASP A 244 -10.31 -2.15 12.85
C ASP A 244 -11.11 -3.23 13.63
N ASN A 245 -11.47 -4.33 12.96
CA ASN A 245 -12.10 -5.51 13.55
C ASN A 245 -11.44 -6.78 12.98
N PRO A 246 -10.20 -7.10 13.39
CA PRO A 246 -9.44 -8.21 12.84
C PRO A 246 -10.07 -9.56 13.21
N TYR A 247 -9.88 -10.54 12.34
CA TYR A 247 -10.28 -11.92 12.60
C TYR A 247 -9.23 -12.65 13.44
N PRO A 248 -9.59 -13.35 14.52
CA PRO A 248 -8.66 -14.14 15.33
C PRO A 248 -8.39 -15.49 14.64
N ALA A 249 -7.42 -15.52 13.70
CA ALA A 249 -7.06 -16.70 12.93
C ALA A 249 -6.32 -17.72 13.81
N ALA A 250 -6.70 -18.99 13.71
CA ALA A 250 -5.96 -20.09 14.35
C ALA A 250 -4.69 -20.41 13.54
N VAL A 251 -3.64 -20.80 14.24
CA VAL A 251 -2.40 -21.29 13.61
C VAL A 251 -2.59 -22.75 13.22
N LEU A 252 -2.35 -23.09 11.95
CA LEU A 252 -2.41 -24.45 11.44
C LEU A 252 -1.01 -25.08 11.41
N GLU A 253 0.00 -24.29 11.04
CA GLU A 253 1.41 -24.72 10.98
C GLU A 253 2.31 -23.53 11.29
N ASN A 254 3.41 -23.77 11.97
CA ASN A 254 4.45 -22.78 12.24
C ASN A 254 5.83 -23.44 12.15
N GLN A 255 6.36 -23.53 10.95
CA GLN A 255 7.56 -24.29 10.65
C GLN A 255 8.73 -23.39 10.29
N ARG A 256 9.89 -23.64 10.89
CA ARG A 256 11.16 -23.06 10.45
C ARG A 256 11.60 -23.68 9.13
N ILE A 257 11.83 -22.86 8.10
CA ILE A 257 12.15 -23.30 6.72
C ILE A 257 13.59 -22.96 6.29
N VAL A 258 14.45 -22.62 7.23
CA VAL A 258 15.91 -22.52 7.05
C VAL A 258 16.60 -23.64 7.83
N SER A 259 17.85 -23.98 7.45
CA SER A 259 18.57 -25.04 8.13
C SER A 259 18.85 -24.68 9.61
N ARG A 260 19.18 -25.69 10.41
CA ARG A 260 19.54 -25.50 11.84
C ARG A 260 20.77 -24.61 12.02
N ASP A 261 21.69 -24.65 11.04
CA ASP A 261 22.95 -23.92 11.07
C ASP A 261 22.83 -22.48 10.50
N SER A 262 21.65 -22.09 10.00
CA SER A 262 21.41 -20.71 9.56
C SER A 262 21.45 -19.75 10.75
N ASP A 263 22.11 -18.61 10.57
CA ASP A 263 22.09 -17.49 11.51
C ASP A 263 20.77 -16.70 11.47
N ARG A 264 19.80 -17.17 10.69
CA ARG A 264 18.48 -16.62 10.53
C ARG A 264 17.39 -17.57 11.01
N ASP A 265 16.28 -17.02 11.49
CA ASP A 265 15.04 -17.76 11.65
C ASP A 265 14.04 -17.23 10.59
N VAL A 266 13.65 -18.09 9.66
CA VAL A 266 12.61 -17.81 8.69
C VAL A 266 11.58 -18.91 8.79
N ARG A 267 10.31 -18.52 8.90
CA ARG A 267 9.19 -19.43 9.15
C ARG A 267 8.18 -19.41 8.04
N HIS A 268 7.66 -20.57 7.75
CA HIS A 268 6.41 -20.78 7.05
C HIS A 268 5.30 -20.90 8.08
N ILE A 269 4.28 -20.07 7.94
CA ILE A 269 3.16 -20.03 8.89
C ILE A 269 1.87 -20.14 8.10
N GLU A 270 1.03 -21.11 8.49
CA GLU A 270 -0.29 -21.32 7.93
C GLU A 270 -1.35 -20.91 8.96
N LEU A 271 -2.31 -20.12 8.51
CA LEU A 271 -3.39 -19.60 9.35
C LEU A 271 -4.74 -19.95 8.75
N SER A 272 -5.69 -20.34 9.62
CA SER A 272 -7.06 -20.61 9.22
C SER A 272 -7.86 -19.33 9.07
N LEU A 273 -8.55 -19.19 7.95
CA LEU A 273 -9.55 -18.16 7.68
C LEU A 273 -10.99 -18.72 7.76
N GLU A 274 -11.17 -19.98 8.19
CA GLU A 274 -12.46 -20.66 8.25
C GLU A 274 -13.47 -19.86 9.07
N GLY A 275 -14.65 -19.61 8.50
CA GLY A 275 -15.71 -18.85 9.17
C GLY A 275 -15.51 -17.33 9.22
N SER A 276 -14.38 -16.79 8.77
CA SER A 276 -14.10 -15.36 8.76
C SER A 276 -14.85 -14.58 7.67
N GLY A 277 -15.17 -15.23 6.56
CA GLY A 277 -15.64 -14.57 5.35
C GLY A 277 -14.57 -13.73 4.63
N LEU A 278 -13.32 -13.72 5.11
CA LEU A 278 -12.22 -13.06 4.44
C LEU A 278 -11.90 -13.77 3.11
N ARG A 279 -11.55 -13.00 2.09
CA ARG A 279 -11.12 -13.52 0.79
C ARG A 279 -9.91 -12.73 0.33
N TYR A 280 -8.97 -13.43 -0.29
CA TYR A 280 -7.76 -12.83 -0.83
C TYR A 280 -7.43 -13.35 -2.23
N GLU A 281 -6.59 -12.66 -2.92
CA GLU A 281 -6.00 -13.05 -4.20
C GLU A 281 -4.48 -13.08 -4.09
N ALA A 282 -3.83 -13.88 -4.92
CA ALA A 282 -2.37 -13.87 -5.01
C ALA A 282 -1.86 -12.45 -5.33
N GLY A 283 -0.97 -11.95 -4.47
CA GLY A 283 -0.47 -10.58 -4.50
C GLY A 283 -1.06 -9.65 -3.45
N ASP A 284 -2.08 -10.08 -2.68
CA ASP A 284 -2.54 -9.38 -1.48
C ASP A 284 -1.57 -9.55 -0.32
N ALA A 285 -1.75 -8.73 0.71
CA ALA A 285 -1.04 -8.85 1.97
C ALA A 285 -1.99 -9.24 3.11
N LEU A 286 -1.47 -10.01 4.07
CA LEU A 286 -2.14 -10.27 5.34
C LEU A 286 -1.65 -9.25 6.36
N GLY A 287 -2.57 -8.46 6.90
CA GLY A 287 -2.32 -7.58 8.02
C GLY A 287 -2.42 -8.34 9.34
N VAL A 288 -1.39 -8.22 10.18
CA VAL A 288 -1.30 -8.88 11.49
C VAL A 288 -1.21 -7.82 12.59
N TRP A 289 -2.12 -7.86 13.55
CA TRP A 289 -2.01 -7.08 14.78
C TRP A 289 -1.14 -7.82 15.78
N PRO A 290 0.08 -7.32 16.06
CA PRO A 290 1.03 -8.03 16.91
C PRO A 290 0.82 -7.74 18.39
N GLN A 291 1.55 -8.52 19.21
CA GLN A 291 1.82 -8.24 20.61
C GLN A 291 3.35 -8.15 20.79
N ASN A 292 3.78 -7.29 21.68
CA ASN A 292 5.19 -7.24 22.05
C ASN A 292 5.59 -8.51 22.80
N PRO A 293 6.83 -8.99 22.64
CA PRO A 293 7.32 -10.15 23.38
C PRO A 293 7.18 -9.95 24.90
N PRO A 294 6.58 -10.91 25.64
CA PRO A 294 6.42 -10.79 27.09
C PRO A 294 7.74 -10.52 27.81
N VAL A 295 8.83 -11.17 27.37
CA VAL A 295 10.17 -10.97 27.93
C VAL A 295 10.64 -9.51 27.79
N LEU A 296 10.30 -8.83 26.71
CA LEU A 296 10.63 -7.42 26.52
C LEU A 296 9.80 -6.53 27.43
N VAL A 297 8.50 -6.83 27.62
CA VAL A 297 7.63 -6.12 28.57
C VAL A 297 8.19 -6.22 29.99
N ASP A 298 8.61 -7.42 30.42
CA ASP A 298 9.21 -7.65 31.73
C ASP A 298 10.53 -6.90 31.90
N GLN A 299 11.34 -6.83 30.85
CA GLN A 299 12.58 -6.05 30.84
C GLN A 299 12.31 -4.54 31.00
N TRP A 300 11.28 -4.01 30.35
CA TRP A 300 10.87 -2.61 30.49
C TRP A 300 10.40 -2.31 31.91
N LEU A 301 9.48 -3.11 32.46
CA LEU A 301 8.99 -2.94 33.83
C LEU A 301 10.12 -2.99 34.85
N SER A 302 11.07 -3.90 34.66
CA SER A 302 12.25 -4.02 35.54
C SER A 302 13.20 -2.83 35.42
N ALA A 303 13.51 -2.38 34.19
CA ALA A 303 14.41 -1.24 33.96
C ALA A 303 13.83 0.06 34.54
N LEU A 304 12.50 0.25 34.42
CA LEU A 304 11.79 1.43 34.88
C LEU A 304 11.34 1.32 36.35
N LYS A 305 11.44 0.13 36.97
CA LYS A 305 10.94 -0.16 38.33
C LYS A 305 9.45 0.18 38.49
N LEU A 306 8.65 -0.11 37.47
CA LEU A 306 7.21 0.13 37.48
C LEU A 306 6.47 -1.18 37.73
N ASP A 307 5.31 -1.07 38.42
CA ASP A 307 4.41 -2.20 38.61
C ASP A 307 3.53 -2.39 37.37
N GLY A 308 3.64 -3.56 36.74
CA GLY A 308 2.85 -3.93 35.57
C GLY A 308 1.33 -4.01 35.82
N ALA A 309 0.91 -4.19 37.11
CA ALA A 309 -0.49 -4.18 37.50
C ALA A 309 -1.06 -2.77 37.71
N GLN A 310 -0.22 -1.74 37.73
CA GLN A 310 -0.67 -0.35 37.86
C GLN A 310 -1.63 0.02 36.73
N GLU A 311 -2.83 0.48 37.10
CA GLU A 311 -3.84 0.94 36.15
C GLU A 311 -3.45 2.28 35.53
N VAL A 312 -3.53 2.37 34.22
CA VAL A 312 -3.31 3.58 33.43
C VAL A 312 -4.55 3.85 32.59
N GLU A 313 -5.06 5.08 32.61
CA GLU A 313 -6.22 5.49 31.82
C GLU A 313 -5.78 6.36 30.65
N ARG A 314 -6.03 5.88 29.42
CA ARG A 314 -5.71 6.59 28.19
C ARG A 314 -6.73 6.27 27.10
N ASP A 315 -7.07 7.25 26.29
CA ASP A 315 -7.97 7.10 25.12
C ASP A 315 -9.34 6.49 25.54
N GLY A 316 -9.85 6.86 26.71
CA GLY A 316 -11.11 6.34 27.28
C GLY A 316 -11.04 4.90 27.76
N ARG A 317 -9.84 4.29 27.83
CA ARG A 317 -9.61 2.90 28.26
C ARG A 317 -8.74 2.88 29.51
N ARG A 318 -9.15 2.06 30.47
CA ARG A 318 -8.40 1.84 31.71
C ARG A 318 -7.87 0.41 31.72
N LEU A 319 -6.55 0.26 31.68
CA LEU A 319 -5.87 -1.03 31.55
C LEU A 319 -4.60 -1.08 32.40
N PRO A 320 -4.17 -2.26 32.87
CA PRO A 320 -2.87 -2.46 33.50
C PRO A 320 -1.72 -2.02 32.59
N LEU A 321 -0.66 -1.44 33.16
CA LEU A 321 0.52 -1.00 32.43
C LEU A 321 1.14 -2.12 31.58
N ALA A 322 1.23 -3.33 32.11
CA ALA A 322 1.72 -4.50 31.37
C ALA A 322 0.91 -4.75 30.09
N ARG A 323 -0.41 -4.52 30.12
CA ARG A 323 -1.26 -4.66 28.93
C ARG A 323 -1.03 -3.54 27.93
N TRP A 324 -0.85 -2.29 28.40
CA TRP A 324 -0.47 -1.17 27.54
C TRP A 324 0.83 -1.47 26.79
N LEU A 325 1.86 -1.89 27.52
CA LEU A 325 3.17 -2.22 26.91
C LEU A 325 3.12 -3.47 26.03
N GLY A 326 2.28 -4.46 26.35
CA GLY A 326 2.22 -5.72 25.62
C GLY A 326 1.40 -5.65 24.33
N ARG A 327 0.35 -4.83 24.27
CA ARG A 327 -0.63 -4.89 23.17
C ARG A 327 -0.98 -3.56 22.53
N GLU A 328 -0.91 -2.48 23.28
CA GLU A 328 -1.48 -1.20 22.86
C GLU A 328 -0.42 -0.20 22.40
N ARG A 329 0.82 -0.40 22.81
CA ARG A 329 1.94 0.52 22.54
C ARG A 329 3.12 -0.21 21.91
N GLU A 330 3.75 0.47 20.94
CA GLU A 330 4.97 -0.02 20.28
C GLU A 330 6.18 0.22 21.18
N ILE A 331 6.90 -0.85 21.54
CA ILE A 331 8.09 -0.77 22.40
C ILE A 331 9.35 -1.36 21.76
N THR A 332 9.26 -1.83 20.50
CA THR A 332 10.39 -2.40 19.77
C THR A 332 11.08 -1.38 18.85
N ARG A 333 10.48 -0.22 18.61
CA ARG A 333 11.07 0.82 17.77
C ARG A 333 11.26 2.13 18.53
N LEU A 334 12.49 2.62 18.52
CA LEU A 334 12.78 3.94 19.06
C LEU A 334 12.18 5.03 18.15
N THR A 335 11.49 5.97 18.78
CA THR A 335 10.84 7.08 18.07
C THR A 335 11.34 8.43 18.58
N ARG A 336 11.29 9.44 17.73
CA ARG A 336 11.68 10.80 18.12
C ARG A 336 10.88 11.35 19.29
N PRO A 337 9.53 11.18 19.38
CA PRO A 337 8.76 11.63 20.52
C PRO A 337 9.20 10.99 21.84
N LEU A 338 9.39 9.67 21.86
CA LEU A 338 9.89 8.97 23.06
C LEU A 338 11.29 9.44 23.44
N LEU A 339 12.20 9.57 22.47
CA LEU A 339 13.55 10.08 22.68
C LEU A 339 13.53 11.50 23.28
N ALA A 340 12.67 12.37 22.75
CA ALA A 340 12.53 13.74 23.24
C ALA A 340 12.01 13.79 24.68
N ALA A 341 10.95 13.03 24.98
CA ALA A 341 10.40 12.95 26.33
C ALA A 341 11.42 12.35 27.33
N HIS A 342 12.20 11.36 26.88
CA HIS A 342 13.25 10.77 27.71
C HIS A 342 14.44 11.71 27.93
N ALA A 343 14.87 12.46 26.90
CA ALA A 343 15.92 13.47 26.99
C ALA A 343 15.55 14.63 27.94
N GLU A 344 14.28 15.02 27.93
CA GLU A 344 13.73 16.02 28.86
C GLU A 344 13.72 15.49 30.29
N LEU A 345 13.21 14.26 30.49
CA LEU A 345 13.11 13.63 31.82
C LEU A 345 14.48 13.40 32.48
N THR A 346 15.48 13.01 31.68
CA THR A 346 16.84 12.76 32.16
C THR A 346 17.67 14.05 32.29
N GLY A 347 17.31 15.12 31.58
CA GLY A 347 18.12 16.31 31.42
C GLY A 347 19.46 16.05 30.69
N ASN A 348 19.58 14.93 29.99
CA ASN A 348 20.83 14.54 29.32
C ASN A 348 21.09 15.40 28.08
N ARG A 349 22.23 16.12 28.10
CA ARG A 349 22.60 17.07 27.05
C ARG A 349 22.96 16.42 25.73
N ASP A 350 23.48 15.19 25.73
CA ASP A 350 23.85 14.51 24.50
C ASP A 350 22.59 14.04 23.75
N LEU A 351 21.60 13.51 24.48
CA LEU A 351 20.29 13.19 23.91
C LEU A 351 19.56 14.44 23.38
N GLN A 352 19.62 15.57 24.12
CA GLN A 352 19.03 16.84 23.67
C GLN A 352 19.71 17.35 22.41
N ARG A 353 21.05 17.26 22.32
CA ARG A 353 21.82 17.65 21.14
C ARG A 353 21.44 16.85 19.89
N VAL A 354 21.27 15.54 20.01
CA VAL A 354 20.89 14.67 18.87
C VAL A 354 19.52 15.07 18.28
N LEU A 355 18.65 15.70 19.09
CA LEU A 355 17.33 16.18 18.64
C LEU A 355 17.36 17.53 17.91
N GLU A 356 18.50 18.24 17.92
CA GLU A 356 18.66 19.53 17.24
C GLU A 356 18.49 19.38 15.71
N PRO A 357 17.93 20.38 15.02
CA PRO A 357 17.66 20.31 13.57
C PRO A 357 18.89 20.02 12.71
N GLU A 358 20.09 20.40 13.18
CA GLU A 358 21.38 20.20 12.50
C GLU A 358 21.89 18.77 12.61
N GLN A 359 21.39 17.98 13.56
CA GLN A 359 21.85 16.62 13.89
C GLN A 359 21.03 15.50 13.22
N LYS A 360 20.39 15.77 12.08
CA LYS A 360 19.50 14.81 11.41
C LYS A 360 20.14 13.44 11.14
N ALA A 361 21.42 13.43 10.72
CA ALA A 361 22.13 12.18 10.45
C ALA A 361 22.42 11.39 11.74
N ALA A 362 22.81 12.06 12.83
CA ALA A 362 23.04 11.42 14.11
C ALA A 362 21.73 10.88 14.72
N LEU A 363 20.64 11.64 14.60
CA LEU A 363 19.31 11.20 15.03
C LEU A 363 18.88 9.94 14.26
N ALA A 364 19.01 9.94 12.93
CA ALA A 364 18.66 8.79 12.11
C ALA A 364 19.48 7.55 12.49
N ALA A 365 20.79 7.69 12.66
CA ALA A 365 21.66 6.59 13.07
C ALA A 365 21.29 6.04 14.47
N LEU A 366 20.91 6.93 15.41
CA LEU A 366 20.44 6.50 16.73
C LEU A 366 19.12 5.74 16.66
N LEU A 367 18.14 6.28 15.92
CA LEU A 367 16.81 5.64 15.76
C LEU A 367 16.89 4.30 15.03
N GLU A 368 17.85 4.11 14.12
CA GLU A 368 18.07 2.88 13.39
C GLU A 368 18.79 1.81 14.22
N SER A 369 19.80 2.21 15.02
CA SER A 369 20.68 1.28 15.73
C SER A 369 20.17 0.85 17.10
N HIS A 370 19.31 1.63 17.76
CA HIS A 370 18.82 1.40 19.11
C HIS A 370 17.34 1.04 19.16
N GLN A 371 17.01 0.14 20.07
CA GLN A 371 15.64 -0.02 20.55
C GLN A 371 15.42 0.80 21.84
N PRO A 372 14.18 1.13 22.19
CA PRO A 372 13.91 1.93 23.40
C PRO A 372 14.49 1.33 24.69
N ILE A 373 14.57 0.00 24.79
CA ILE A 373 15.14 -0.67 25.96
C ILE A 373 16.61 -0.32 26.20
N ASP A 374 17.37 -0.06 25.12
CA ASP A 374 18.77 0.36 25.23
C ASP A 374 18.85 1.75 25.84
N LEU A 375 18.01 2.68 25.36
CA LEU A 375 17.89 4.04 25.88
C LEU A 375 17.55 4.03 27.38
N LEU A 376 16.59 3.20 27.80
CA LEU A 376 16.16 3.09 29.19
C LEU A 376 17.26 2.53 30.11
N ARG A 377 18.12 1.67 29.59
CA ARG A 377 19.26 1.09 30.34
C ARG A 377 20.46 2.01 30.38
N GLU A 378 20.78 2.66 29.27
CA GLU A 378 21.92 3.56 29.17
C GLU A 378 21.70 4.87 29.94
N PHE A 379 20.47 5.38 29.90
CA PHE A 379 20.08 6.65 30.56
C PHE A 379 18.89 6.42 31.52
N PRO A 380 19.09 5.80 32.70
CA PRO A 380 18.01 5.51 33.63
C PRO A 380 17.25 6.77 34.04
N ALA A 381 15.90 6.69 34.02
CA ALA A 381 15.02 7.78 34.40
C ALA A 381 13.82 7.28 35.20
N ALA A 382 13.29 8.12 36.08
CA ALA A 382 12.09 7.82 36.85
C ALA A 382 10.84 8.21 36.04
N TRP A 383 10.37 7.27 35.21
CA TRP A 383 9.13 7.45 34.45
C TRP A 383 7.90 7.27 35.36
N ASP A 384 6.92 8.11 35.12
CA ASP A 384 5.55 7.91 35.55
C ASP A 384 4.82 7.05 34.50
N ALA A 385 3.94 6.12 34.92
CA ALA A 385 3.30 5.18 34.01
C ALA A 385 2.37 5.86 32.99
N ASP A 386 1.62 6.90 33.41
CA ASP A 386 0.73 7.65 32.52
C ASP A 386 1.52 8.43 31.48
N LYS A 387 2.62 9.08 31.90
CA LYS A 387 3.53 9.81 30.99
C LYS A 387 4.24 8.86 30.03
N LEU A 388 4.64 7.69 30.49
CA LEU A 388 5.26 6.65 29.66
C LEU A 388 4.32 6.22 28.56
N VAL A 389 3.09 5.81 28.90
CA VAL A 389 2.08 5.39 27.92
C VAL A 389 1.74 6.52 26.94
N ALA A 390 1.77 7.77 27.40
CA ALA A 390 1.55 8.95 26.56
C ALA A 390 2.69 9.22 25.56
N ALA A 391 3.93 8.92 25.93
CA ALA A 391 5.11 9.12 25.08
C ALA A 391 5.31 8.01 24.03
N LEU A 392 4.68 6.85 24.24
CA LEU A 392 4.74 5.71 23.34
C LEU A 392 3.67 5.83 22.26
N ARG A 393 4.04 5.57 21.01
CA ARG A 393 3.08 5.52 19.93
C ARG A 393 2.18 4.27 20.02
N PRO A 394 0.96 4.32 19.47
CA PRO A 394 0.09 3.16 19.37
C PRO A 394 0.75 1.98 18.63
N MET A 395 0.37 0.76 19.01
CA MET A 395 0.68 -0.43 18.23
C MET A 395 0.02 -0.33 16.85
N THR A 396 0.74 -0.70 15.81
CA THR A 396 0.22 -0.76 14.44
C THR A 396 0.37 -2.16 13.86
N PRO A 397 -0.52 -2.61 12.97
CA PRO A 397 -0.38 -3.89 12.32
C PRO A 397 0.82 -3.89 11.38
N ARG A 398 1.32 -5.09 11.05
CA ARG A 398 2.33 -5.31 10.02
C ARG A 398 1.72 -6.09 8.87
N LEU A 399 2.08 -5.70 7.65
CA LEU A 399 1.65 -6.35 6.43
C LEU A 399 2.69 -7.39 6.01
N TYR A 400 2.20 -8.56 5.64
CA TYR A 400 3.01 -9.66 5.10
C TYR A 400 2.43 -10.06 3.75
N SER A 401 3.25 -10.06 2.70
CA SER A 401 2.83 -10.55 1.39
C SER A 401 2.41 -12.02 1.52
N ILE A 402 1.22 -12.35 1.03
CA ILE A 402 0.65 -13.71 1.14
C ILE A 402 1.45 -14.68 0.28
N ALA A 403 1.81 -15.83 0.85
CA ALA A 403 2.65 -16.85 0.25
C ALA A 403 1.86 -18.06 -0.30
N SER A 404 0.54 -17.97 -0.40
CA SER A 404 -0.35 -19.02 -0.92
C SER A 404 -1.32 -18.50 -1.96
N SER A 405 -1.78 -19.41 -2.84
CA SER A 405 -2.92 -19.15 -3.72
C SER A 405 -4.15 -19.86 -3.16
N PRO A 406 -5.31 -19.17 -3.00
CA PRO A 406 -6.54 -19.80 -2.51
C PRO A 406 -7.06 -20.87 -3.46
N LYS A 407 -6.63 -20.88 -4.72
CA LYS A 407 -6.97 -21.92 -5.70
C LYS A 407 -6.23 -23.23 -5.50
N LEU A 408 -5.11 -23.19 -4.76
CA LEU A 408 -4.35 -24.40 -4.44
C LEU A 408 -4.63 -24.87 -3.02
N VAL A 409 -4.59 -23.95 -2.02
CA VAL A 409 -4.72 -24.30 -0.61
C VAL A 409 -6.16 -24.27 -0.10
N GLY A 410 -7.08 -23.65 -0.84
CA GLY A 410 -8.47 -23.41 -0.44
C GLY A 410 -8.69 -21.98 0.04
N GLU A 411 -9.96 -21.58 0.13
CA GLU A 411 -10.35 -20.21 0.49
C GLU A 411 -10.26 -19.92 1.99
N ASP A 412 -10.16 -20.96 2.81
CA ASP A 412 -10.17 -20.89 4.27
C ASP A 412 -8.77 -21.02 4.88
N GLU A 413 -7.72 -20.87 4.07
CA GLU A 413 -6.33 -20.99 4.50
C GLU A 413 -5.45 -19.91 3.86
N VAL A 414 -4.49 -19.37 4.63
CA VAL A 414 -3.52 -18.37 4.17
C VAL A 414 -2.14 -18.65 4.73
N HIS A 415 -1.11 -18.60 3.88
CA HIS A 415 0.29 -18.85 4.26
C HIS A 415 1.13 -17.58 4.24
N LEU A 416 2.09 -17.51 5.16
CA LEU A 416 3.07 -16.44 5.28
C LEU A 416 4.50 -16.98 5.24
N THR A 417 5.42 -16.13 4.77
CA THR A 417 6.86 -16.32 4.91
C THR A 417 7.41 -15.23 5.81
N VAL A 418 7.78 -15.58 7.03
CA VAL A 418 8.13 -14.63 8.10
C VAL A 418 9.60 -14.72 8.46
N GLY A 419 10.36 -13.67 8.17
CA GLY A 419 11.71 -13.51 8.72
C GLY A 419 11.62 -12.98 10.16
N VAL A 420 12.10 -13.77 11.11
CA VAL A 420 12.08 -13.39 12.53
C VAL A 420 13.17 -12.36 12.80
N VAL A 421 12.80 -11.23 13.35
CA VAL A 421 13.72 -10.18 13.77
C VAL A 421 14.07 -10.42 15.23
N GLU A 422 15.23 -11.05 15.45
CA GLU A 422 15.84 -11.23 16.77
C GLU A 422 17.36 -11.18 16.62
N TYR A 423 18.02 -10.27 17.33
CA TYR A 423 19.47 -10.11 17.26
C TYR A 423 20.03 -9.44 18.52
N GLN A 424 21.33 -9.58 18.76
CA GLN A 424 22.02 -8.96 19.89
C GLN A 424 22.61 -7.61 19.49
N ALA A 425 22.29 -6.56 20.24
CA ALA A 425 22.90 -5.24 20.11
C ALA A 425 22.87 -4.52 21.47
N HIS A 426 23.82 -3.63 21.72
CA HIS A 426 23.90 -2.81 22.94
C HIS A 426 23.73 -3.60 24.26
N GLY A 427 24.16 -4.88 24.28
CA GLY A 427 24.01 -5.77 25.44
C GLY A 427 22.56 -6.24 25.69
N SER A 428 21.67 -6.04 24.72
CA SER A 428 20.27 -6.44 24.76
C SER A 428 19.91 -7.35 23.57
N THR A 429 18.87 -8.16 23.75
CA THR A 429 18.21 -8.81 22.61
C THR A 429 17.19 -7.85 22.04
N HIS A 430 17.31 -7.54 20.75
CA HIS A 430 16.37 -6.75 19.99
C HIS A 430 15.34 -7.64 19.33
N TYR A 431 14.08 -7.22 19.33
CA TYR A 431 12.96 -7.99 18.83
C TYR A 431 12.17 -7.18 17.78
N GLY A 432 11.60 -7.90 16.81
CA GLY A 432 10.52 -7.34 15.98
C GLY A 432 9.16 -7.72 16.55
N ALA A 433 8.29 -6.77 16.85
CA ALA A 433 7.00 -7.04 17.50
C ALA A 433 6.18 -8.12 16.78
N ALA A 434 5.93 -7.95 15.48
CA ALA A 434 5.08 -8.90 14.74
C ALA A 434 5.76 -10.21 14.41
N SER A 435 7.04 -10.17 14.00
CA SER A 435 7.76 -11.40 13.65
C SER A 435 8.01 -12.29 14.86
N SER A 436 8.34 -11.71 16.03
CA SER A 436 8.48 -12.46 17.27
C SER A 436 7.13 -13.00 17.77
N PHE A 437 6.05 -12.22 17.63
CA PHE A 437 4.70 -12.66 17.98
C PHE A 437 4.27 -13.87 17.13
N LEU A 438 4.45 -13.79 15.82
CA LEU A 438 4.14 -14.87 14.89
C LEU A 438 5.04 -16.10 15.14
N ALA A 439 6.33 -15.88 15.38
CA ALA A 439 7.25 -16.99 15.67
C ALA A 439 6.90 -17.76 16.96
N ALA A 440 6.36 -17.06 17.95
CA ALA A 440 5.95 -17.65 19.22
C ALA A 440 4.53 -18.24 19.19
N ALA A 441 3.75 -18.00 18.13
CA ALA A 441 2.39 -18.50 18.02
C ALA A 441 2.36 -20.01 17.84
N GLY A 442 1.77 -20.73 18.80
CA GLY A 442 1.53 -22.17 18.75
C GLY A 442 0.09 -22.49 18.32
N ASP A 443 -0.24 -23.77 18.29
CA ASP A 443 -1.53 -24.31 17.79
C ASP A 443 -2.78 -23.70 18.46
N ASP A 444 -2.67 -23.28 19.73
CA ASP A 444 -3.77 -22.65 20.47
C ASP A 444 -3.80 -21.12 20.35
N ALA A 445 -2.88 -20.53 19.61
CA ALA A 445 -2.77 -19.09 19.50
C ALA A 445 -3.81 -18.54 18.49
N ALA A 446 -4.44 -17.43 18.86
CA ALA A 446 -5.25 -16.64 17.96
C ALA A 446 -4.44 -15.45 17.45
N VAL A 447 -4.21 -15.40 16.16
CA VAL A 447 -3.50 -14.31 15.47
C VAL A 447 -4.54 -13.35 14.87
N PRO A 448 -4.63 -12.09 15.34
CA PRO A 448 -5.59 -11.13 14.78
C PRO A 448 -5.15 -10.66 13.41
N VAL A 449 -5.96 -10.98 12.37
CA VAL A 449 -5.62 -10.73 10.96
C VAL A 449 -6.71 -10.01 10.19
N PHE A 450 -6.33 -9.38 9.09
CA PHE A 450 -7.21 -8.83 8.05
C PHE A 450 -6.53 -8.90 6.70
N ILE A 451 -7.30 -8.81 5.61
CA ILE A 451 -6.74 -8.75 4.26
C ILE A 451 -6.54 -7.28 3.84
N GLU A 452 -5.34 -6.98 3.36
CA GLU A 452 -5.02 -5.72 2.68
C GLU A 452 -4.88 -6.00 1.18
N GLN A 453 -5.84 -5.50 0.40
CA GLN A 453 -5.86 -5.71 -1.04
C GLN A 453 -4.77 -4.90 -1.73
N ASN A 454 -3.99 -5.53 -2.60
CA ASN A 454 -2.96 -4.89 -3.41
C ASN A 454 -3.29 -4.96 -4.90
N GLU A 455 -4.15 -4.10 -5.39
CA GLU A 455 -4.63 -4.07 -6.78
C GLU A 455 -3.51 -3.90 -7.83
N ARG A 456 -2.33 -3.46 -7.42
CA ARG A 456 -1.19 -3.20 -8.31
C ARG A 456 -0.26 -4.39 -8.46
N PHE A 457 -0.27 -5.30 -7.51
CA PHE A 457 0.61 -6.46 -7.50
C PHE A 457 -0.20 -7.71 -7.87
N ARG A 458 -0.74 -7.70 -9.11
CA ARG A 458 -1.62 -8.75 -9.65
C ARG A 458 -0.98 -9.44 -10.83
N LEU A 459 -1.22 -10.74 -10.94
CA LEU A 459 -0.90 -11.50 -12.14
C LEU A 459 -1.67 -10.94 -13.36
N PRO A 460 -1.12 -11.07 -14.59
CA PRO A 460 -1.84 -10.65 -15.77
C PRO A 460 -3.14 -11.46 -15.93
N ALA A 461 -4.22 -10.78 -16.30
CA ALA A 461 -5.51 -11.42 -16.58
C ALA A 461 -5.42 -12.44 -17.73
N ASP A 462 -4.54 -12.17 -18.70
CA ASP A 462 -4.19 -13.10 -19.78
C ASP A 462 -3.13 -14.09 -19.30
N GLY A 463 -3.54 -15.31 -18.93
CA GLY A 463 -2.67 -16.38 -18.45
C GLY A 463 -1.61 -16.86 -19.46
N SER A 464 -1.70 -16.45 -20.73
CA SER A 464 -0.66 -16.73 -21.74
C SER A 464 0.54 -15.80 -21.65
N ARG A 465 0.46 -14.71 -20.85
CA ARG A 465 1.58 -13.79 -20.65
C ARG A 465 2.66 -14.41 -19.77
N ASP A 466 3.90 -14.17 -20.18
CA ASP A 466 5.07 -14.56 -19.41
C ASP A 466 5.22 -13.70 -18.14
N VAL A 467 5.77 -14.30 -17.08
CA VAL A 467 5.95 -13.67 -15.78
C VAL A 467 7.39 -13.84 -15.32
N ILE A 468 8.01 -12.72 -14.96
CA ILE A 468 9.35 -12.63 -14.39
C ILE A 468 9.21 -12.16 -12.95
N MET A 469 9.79 -12.89 -12.01
CA MET A 469 9.67 -12.70 -10.56
C MET A 469 11.06 -12.51 -9.93
N ILE A 470 11.26 -11.44 -9.18
CA ILE A 470 12.53 -11.12 -8.52
C ILE A 470 12.26 -10.97 -7.03
N GLY A 471 12.64 -11.98 -6.22
CA GLY A 471 12.30 -12.05 -4.80
C GLY A 471 13.38 -12.67 -3.92
N PRO A 472 14.41 -11.93 -3.53
CA PRO A 472 15.40 -12.42 -2.58
C PRO A 472 14.85 -12.45 -1.14
N GLY A 473 15.34 -13.43 -0.37
CA GLY A 473 14.92 -13.62 1.03
C GLY A 473 13.42 -13.85 1.15
N THR A 474 12.78 -13.18 2.11
CA THR A 474 11.31 -13.26 2.31
C THR A 474 10.48 -12.63 1.19
N GLY A 475 11.10 -11.87 0.28
CA GLY A 475 10.46 -11.39 -0.95
C GLY A 475 10.01 -12.51 -1.90
N ILE A 476 10.36 -13.76 -1.61
CA ILE A 476 9.86 -14.96 -2.32
C ILE A 476 8.36 -15.23 -2.07
N ALA A 477 7.79 -14.71 -0.97
CA ALA A 477 6.45 -15.03 -0.51
C ALA A 477 5.37 -14.87 -1.60
N PRO A 478 5.16 -13.70 -2.23
CA PRO A 478 4.11 -13.56 -3.23
C PRO A 478 4.39 -14.38 -4.49
N PHE A 479 5.63 -14.71 -4.77
CA PHE A 479 5.98 -15.50 -5.96
C PHE A 479 5.67 -16.99 -5.79
N ARG A 480 5.69 -17.50 -4.54
CA ARG A 480 5.12 -18.81 -4.23
C ARG A 480 3.62 -18.82 -4.56
N ALA A 481 2.88 -17.82 -4.10
CA ALA A 481 1.47 -17.66 -4.43
C ALA A 481 1.23 -17.55 -5.95
N PHE A 482 2.04 -16.79 -6.67
CA PHE A 482 1.91 -16.60 -8.11
C PHE A 482 2.12 -17.90 -8.91
N VAL A 483 3.15 -18.68 -8.56
CA VAL A 483 3.40 -19.97 -9.23
C VAL A 483 2.27 -20.95 -8.94
N GLN A 484 1.80 -21.03 -7.69
CA GLN A 484 0.63 -21.83 -7.29
C GLN A 484 -0.64 -21.42 -8.05
N GLU A 485 -0.94 -20.12 -8.12
CA GLU A 485 -2.12 -19.59 -8.82
C GLU A 485 -2.08 -19.94 -10.30
N ARG A 486 -0.94 -19.72 -10.97
CA ARG A 486 -0.76 -20.01 -12.39
C ARG A 486 -0.83 -21.51 -12.68
N GLN A 487 -0.31 -22.34 -11.80
CA GLN A 487 -0.44 -23.80 -11.90
C GLN A 487 -1.90 -24.24 -11.76
N ALA A 488 -2.60 -23.75 -10.74
CA ALA A 488 -4.00 -24.10 -10.48
C ALA A 488 -4.95 -23.62 -11.58
N THR A 489 -4.64 -22.49 -12.23
CA THR A 489 -5.45 -21.94 -13.34
C THR A 489 -5.06 -22.48 -14.71
N GLY A 490 -3.99 -23.29 -14.83
CA GLY A 490 -3.50 -23.78 -16.11
C GLY A 490 -2.96 -22.68 -17.03
N ALA A 491 -2.39 -21.61 -16.45
CA ALA A 491 -1.79 -20.51 -17.21
C ALA A 491 -0.65 -21.04 -18.10
N SER A 492 -0.68 -20.70 -19.40
CA SER A 492 0.24 -21.24 -20.41
C SER A 492 1.51 -20.43 -20.62
N GLY A 493 1.55 -19.18 -20.12
CA GLY A 493 2.74 -18.33 -20.21
C GLY A 493 3.87 -18.84 -19.31
N ARG A 494 5.10 -18.54 -19.71
CA ARG A 494 6.31 -18.98 -18.99
C ARG A 494 6.48 -18.25 -17.66
N ASN A 495 7.11 -18.90 -16.67
CA ASN A 495 7.45 -18.34 -15.37
C ASN A 495 8.96 -18.40 -15.17
N TRP A 496 9.54 -17.25 -14.82
CA TRP A 496 10.96 -17.10 -14.53
C TRP A 496 11.18 -16.47 -13.15
N LEU A 497 11.87 -17.17 -12.26
CA LEU A 497 12.14 -16.73 -10.89
C LEU A 497 13.63 -16.43 -10.71
N PHE A 498 13.93 -15.25 -10.16
CA PHE A 498 15.22 -14.86 -9.62
C PHE A 498 15.11 -14.87 -8.09
N PHE A 499 15.80 -15.83 -7.45
CA PHE A 499 15.85 -15.95 -6.00
C PHE A 499 17.27 -15.69 -5.50
N GLY A 500 17.38 -15.01 -4.36
CA GLY A 500 18.66 -14.75 -3.70
C GLY A 500 18.58 -14.87 -2.19
N ASN A 501 19.67 -15.35 -1.56
CA ASN A 501 19.82 -15.35 -0.10
C ASN A 501 21.32 -15.40 0.27
N ARG A 502 21.64 -15.75 1.52
CA ARG A 502 23.04 -15.82 2.00
C ARG A 502 23.74 -17.10 1.56
N HIS A 503 23.19 -18.25 1.92
CA HIS A 503 23.81 -19.57 1.68
C HIS A 503 22.84 -20.54 1.01
N PHE A 504 23.31 -21.26 -0.01
CA PHE A 504 22.52 -22.26 -0.72
C PHE A 504 22.03 -23.39 0.20
N SER A 505 22.96 -23.93 1.00
CA SER A 505 22.66 -25.08 1.86
C SER A 505 21.81 -24.75 3.09
N GLN A 506 21.71 -23.47 3.46
CA GLN A 506 21.06 -23.04 4.70
C GLN A 506 19.77 -22.26 4.46
N ASP A 507 19.74 -21.43 3.43
CA ASP A 507 18.76 -20.36 3.29
C ASP A 507 17.97 -20.44 1.97
N PHE A 508 17.99 -21.58 1.28
CA PHE A 508 17.19 -21.74 0.06
C PHE A 508 15.74 -22.06 0.43
N LEU A 509 14.95 -21.01 0.61
CA LEU A 509 13.55 -21.12 1.02
C LEU A 509 12.72 -21.87 -0.04
N TYR A 510 11.90 -22.81 0.40
CA TYR A 510 11.01 -23.63 -0.46
C TYR A 510 11.74 -24.40 -1.57
N GLN A 511 12.99 -24.79 -1.33
CA GLN A 511 13.84 -25.45 -2.34
C GLN A 511 13.15 -26.62 -3.04
N VAL A 512 12.49 -27.49 -2.28
CA VAL A 512 11.83 -28.69 -2.82
C VAL A 512 10.67 -28.30 -3.74
N GLU A 513 9.86 -27.33 -3.34
CA GLU A 513 8.72 -26.83 -4.14
C GLU A 513 9.21 -26.24 -5.48
N TRP A 514 10.31 -25.48 -5.47
CA TRP A 514 10.87 -24.91 -6.71
C TRP A 514 11.44 -25.99 -7.63
N GLN A 515 12.05 -27.02 -7.08
CA GLN A 515 12.52 -28.16 -7.87
C GLN A 515 11.36 -28.96 -8.47
N GLU A 516 10.27 -29.10 -7.75
CA GLU A 516 9.04 -29.73 -8.25
C GLU A 516 8.37 -28.88 -9.32
N ALA A 517 8.27 -27.57 -9.11
CA ALA A 517 7.72 -26.64 -10.09
C ALA A 517 8.52 -26.64 -11.41
N LEU A 518 9.86 -26.71 -11.33
CA LEU A 518 10.73 -26.86 -12.51
C LEU A 518 10.49 -28.21 -13.23
N ARG A 519 10.43 -29.31 -12.47
CA ARG A 519 10.19 -30.64 -13.06
C ARG A 519 8.80 -30.78 -13.67
N GLY A 520 7.81 -30.17 -13.04
CA GLY A 520 6.41 -30.18 -13.46
C GLY A 520 6.06 -29.14 -14.53
N GLY A 521 6.98 -28.23 -14.88
CA GLY A 521 6.77 -27.19 -15.88
C GLY A 521 5.97 -25.99 -15.39
N ALA A 522 5.63 -25.91 -14.11
CA ALA A 522 5.01 -24.70 -13.51
C ALA A 522 6.00 -23.53 -13.37
N LEU A 523 7.28 -23.84 -13.23
CA LEU A 523 8.38 -22.88 -13.31
C LEU A 523 9.28 -23.25 -14.50
N HIS A 524 9.55 -22.31 -15.40
CA HIS A 524 10.33 -22.56 -16.61
C HIS A 524 11.80 -22.29 -16.40
N ARG A 525 12.11 -21.32 -15.54
CA ARG A 525 13.48 -20.95 -15.25
C ARG A 525 13.63 -20.43 -13.81
N LEU A 526 14.78 -20.78 -13.21
CA LEU A 526 15.16 -20.37 -11.88
C LEU A 526 16.65 -19.95 -11.90
N ASP A 527 16.90 -18.70 -11.59
CA ASP A 527 18.25 -18.16 -11.40
C ASP A 527 18.50 -17.86 -9.93
N LEU A 528 19.61 -18.37 -9.39
CA LEU A 528 19.94 -18.33 -7.97
C LEU A 528 21.15 -17.44 -7.69
N ALA A 529 21.08 -16.65 -6.63
CA ALA A 529 22.15 -15.78 -6.17
C ALA A 529 22.37 -15.97 -4.66
N PHE A 530 23.43 -16.65 -4.27
CA PHE A 530 23.81 -16.84 -2.87
C PHE A 530 25.04 -15.98 -2.55
N SER A 531 24.86 -14.98 -1.68
CA SER A 531 25.83 -13.89 -1.53
C SER A 531 27.05 -14.23 -0.69
N ARG A 532 27.03 -15.36 0.03
CA ARG A 532 28.12 -15.75 0.96
C ARG A 532 28.78 -17.09 0.65
N ASP A 533 28.41 -17.74 -0.46
CA ASP A 533 28.98 -19.04 -0.86
C ASP A 533 30.27 -18.90 -1.68
N GLN A 534 30.67 -17.69 -2.02
CA GLN A 534 31.89 -17.36 -2.77
C GLN A 534 32.53 -16.08 -2.21
N ALA A 535 33.79 -15.82 -2.61
CA ALA A 535 34.58 -14.68 -2.14
C ALA A 535 33.96 -13.33 -2.50
N GLN A 536 33.39 -13.21 -3.70
CA GLN A 536 32.64 -12.03 -4.11
C GLN A 536 31.16 -12.23 -3.87
N LYS A 537 30.53 -11.26 -3.19
CA LYS A 537 29.08 -11.30 -2.97
C LYS A 537 28.34 -11.28 -4.31
N HIS A 538 27.41 -12.18 -4.46
CA HIS A 538 26.56 -12.30 -5.64
C HIS A 538 25.11 -12.13 -5.25
N TYR A 539 24.45 -11.13 -5.84
CA TYR A 539 23.07 -10.78 -5.57
C TYR A 539 22.21 -10.96 -6.83
N VAL A 540 20.90 -10.84 -6.72
CA VAL A 540 19.97 -11.01 -7.85
C VAL A 540 20.24 -10.03 -9.00
N GLN A 541 20.67 -8.80 -8.72
CA GLN A 541 20.98 -7.80 -9.75
C GLN A 541 22.16 -8.21 -10.66
N GLN A 542 23.12 -9.00 -10.18
CA GLN A 542 24.15 -9.58 -11.04
C GLN A 542 23.54 -10.64 -11.97
N ARG A 543 22.65 -11.50 -11.46
CA ARG A 543 21.95 -12.51 -12.28
C ARG A 543 21.08 -11.86 -13.37
N LEU A 544 20.44 -10.71 -13.07
CA LEU A 544 19.70 -9.95 -14.07
C LEU A 544 20.61 -9.47 -15.21
N ARG A 545 21.80 -8.95 -14.90
CA ARG A 545 22.77 -8.51 -15.92
C ARG A 545 23.32 -9.67 -16.73
N GLU A 546 23.68 -10.78 -16.09
CA GLU A 546 24.19 -11.98 -16.76
C GLU A 546 23.17 -12.55 -17.76
N ASN A 547 21.90 -12.51 -17.43
CA ASN A 547 20.81 -13.00 -18.26
C ASN A 547 20.12 -11.87 -19.05
N GLY A 548 20.73 -10.70 -19.12
CA GLY A 548 20.12 -9.46 -19.61
C GLY A 548 19.53 -9.55 -21.00
N ARG A 549 20.17 -10.28 -21.94
CA ARG A 549 19.66 -10.46 -23.30
C ARG A 549 18.29 -11.15 -23.31
N GLU A 550 18.16 -12.23 -22.58
CA GLU A 550 16.92 -13.01 -22.54
C GLU A 550 15.84 -12.27 -21.72
N LEU A 551 16.24 -11.65 -20.60
CA LEU A 551 15.36 -10.80 -19.79
C LEU A 551 14.76 -9.66 -20.63
N TYR A 552 15.58 -8.95 -21.40
CA TYR A 552 15.11 -7.90 -22.29
C TYR A 552 14.17 -8.43 -23.38
N ALA A 553 14.49 -9.62 -23.96
CA ALA A 553 13.65 -10.24 -24.98
C ALA A 553 12.26 -10.58 -24.43
N TRP A 554 12.17 -11.22 -23.26
CA TRP A 554 10.88 -11.53 -22.62
C TRP A 554 10.05 -10.26 -22.34
N LEU A 555 10.68 -9.21 -21.84
CA LEU A 555 9.99 -7.93 -21.60
C LEU A 555 9.50 -7.28 -22.90
N ARG A 556 10.26 -7.39 -23.98
CA ARG A 556 9.86 -6.93 -25.33
C ARG A 556 8.70 -7.75 -25.90
N GLU A 557 8.64 -9.05 -25.60
CA GLU A 557 7.56 -9.96 -26.00
C GLU A 557 6.28 -9.78 -25.19
N GLY A 558 6.29 -8.95 -24.16
CA GLY A 558 5.11 -8.60 -23.39
C GLY A 558 5.05 -9.23 -22.00
N ALA A 559 6.17 -9.79 -21.49
CA ALA A 559 6.23 -10.32 -20.14
C ALA A 559 5.92 -9.27 -19.07
N HIS A 560 5.37 -9.71 -17.96
CA HIS A 560 5.17 -8.92 -16.74
C HIS A 560 6.31 -9.17 -15.77
N LEU A 561 6.79 -8.12 -15.13
CA LEU A 561 7.91 -8.12 -14.20
C LEU A 561 7.44 -7.75 -12.79
N TYR A 562 7.80 -8.56 -11.81
CA TYR A 562 7.45 -8.35 -10.41
C TYR A 562 8.69 -8.36 -9.53
N VAL A 563 8.77 -7.41 -8.61
CA VAL A 563 9.87 -7.28 -7.64
C VAL A 563 9.28 -7.21 -6.24
N CYS A 564 9.76 -8.08 -5.33
CA CYS A 564 9.35 -8.06 -3.93
C CYS A 564 10.56 -8.22 -3.00
N GLY A 565 10.56 -7.47 -1.89
CA GLY A 565 11.57 -7.52 -0.83
C GLY A 565 12.03 -6.15 -0.33
N ASP A 566 13.30 -6.02 0.06
CA ASP A 566 13.85 -4.80 0.66
C ASP A 566 13.77 -3.57 -0.26
N ALA A 567 13.07 -2.55 0.23
CA ALA A 567 12.89 -1.28 -0.47
C ALA A 567 14.14 -0.41 -0.50
N THR A 568 15.00 -0.53 0.52
CA THR A 568 16.09 0.42 0.77
C THR A 568 17.27 0.21 -0.18
N HIS A 569 17.69 -1.03 -0.36
CA HIS A 569 18.87 -1.39 -1.16
C HIS A 569 18.48 -2.23 -2.38
N MET A 570 17.83 -3.38 -2.15
CA MET A 570 17.55 -4.37 -3.18
C MET A 570 16.73 -3.80 -4.34
N ALA A 571 15.64 -3.09 -4.04
CA ALA A 571 14.77 -2.55 -5.08
C ALA A 571 15.48 -1.51 -5.97
N LYS A 572 16.35 -0.70 -5.39
CA LYS A 572 17.18 0.27 -6.13
C LYS A 572 18.19 -0.44 -7.03
N ASP A 573 18.92 -1.42 -6.49
CA ASP A 573 19.92 -2.19 -7.23
C ASP A 573 19.29 -2.99 -8.40
N VAL A 574 18.10 -3.55 -8.18
CA VAL A 574 17.32 -4.23 -9.22
C VAL A 574 16.88 -3.23 -10.30
N HIS A 575 16.38 -2.07 -9.90
CA HIS A 575 15.98 -1.03 -10.86
C HIS A 575 17.14 -0.55 -11.71
N GLU A 576 18.31 -0.31 -11.11
CA GLU A 576 19.53 0.03 -11.85
C GLU A 576 19.97 -1.10 -12.81
N ALA A 577 19.91 -2.36 -12.36
CA ALA A 577 20.22 -3.48 -13.23
C ALA A 577 19.29 -3.59 -14.44
N LEU A 578 18.00 -3.27 -14.26
CA LEU A 578 17.04 -3.24 -15.38
C LEU A 578 17.34 -2.11 -16.37
N LEU A 579 17.77 -0.94 -15.88
CA LEU A 579 18.24 0.17 -16.74
C LEU A 579 19.49 -0.26 -17.55
N ASP A 580 20.46 -0.91 -16.90
CA ASP A 580 21.67 -1.44 -17.57
C ASP A 580 21.31 -2.49 -18.64
N VAL A 581 20.36 -3.37 -18.34
CA VAL A 581 19.85 -4.38 -19.28
C VAL A 581 19.21 -3.72 -20.49
N ALA A 582 18.38 -2.71 -20.28
CA ALA A 582 17.73 -1.96 -21.37
C ALA A 582 18.74 -1.20 -22.23
N ALA A 583 19.73 -0.57 -21.61
CA ALA A 583 20.80 0.14 -22.33
C ALA A 583 21.67 -0.84 -23.14
N THR A 584 22.13 -1.94 -22.50
CA THR A 584 23.08 -2.87 -23.11
C THR A 584 22.45 -3.72 -24.20
N HIS A 585 21.26 -4.27 -23.97
CA HIS A 585 20.63 -5.23 -24.88
C HIS A 585 19.54 -4.61 -25.74
N GLY A 586 18.98 -3.46 -25.32
CA GLY A 586 18.04 -2.68 -26.12
C GLY A 586 18.71 -1.60 -26.98
N GLY A 587 19.98 -1.30 -26.72
CA GLY A 587 20.68 -0.20 -27.39
C GLY A 587 20.09 1.16 -27.03
N LEU A 588 19.44 1.29 -25.89
CA LEU A 588 18.77 2.51 -25.46
C LEU A 588 19.77 3.48 -24.81
N SER A 589 19.54 4.78 -25.00
CA SER A 589 20.23 5.79 -24.20
C SER A 589 19.75 5.70 -22.72
N ALA A 590 20.48 6.31 -21.79
CA ALA A 590 20.08 6.31 -20.38
C ALA A 590 18.68 6.92 -20.17
N ASP A 591 18.32 7.96 -20.91
CA ASP A 591 17.01 8.60 -20.82
C ASP A 591 15.92 7.74 -21.47
N ASP A 592 16.22 7.08 -22.61
CA ASP A 592 15.27 6.16 -23.25
C ASP A 592 15.04 4.89 -22.40
N ALA A 593 16.07 4.38 -21.72
CA ALA A 593 15.94 3.25 -20.81
C ALA A 593 15.03 3.59 -19.62
N LYS A 594 15.18 4.79 -19.03
CA LYS A 594 14.28 5.29 -17.98
C LYS A 594 12.85 5.43 -18.50
N ALA A 595 12.67 6.03 -19.68
CA ALA A 595 11.36 6.19 -20.29
C ALA A 595 10.69 4.83 -20.56
N TRP A 596 11.45 3.84 -21.02
CA TRP A 596 10.96 2.49 -21.27
C TRP A 596 10.52 1.77 -19.99
N LEU A 597 11.28 1.85 -18.88
CA LEU A 597 10.86 1.29 -17.60
C LEU A 597 9.64 2.01 -17.03
N ALA A 598 9.57 3.34 -17.19
CA ALA A 598 8.39 4.11 -16.79
C ALA A 598 7.15 3.71 -17.59
N GLU A 599 7.30 3.39 -18.88
CA GLU A 599 6.21 2.86 -19.70
C GLU A 599 5.73 1.49 -19.21
N LEU A 600 6.63 0.57 -18.84
CA LEU A 600 6.26 -0.72 -18.25
C LEU A 600 5.48 -0.55 -16.94
N LEU A 601 5.86 0.41 -16.10
CA LEU A 601 5.12 0.78 -14.88
C LEU A 601 3.71 1.28 -15.21
N GLN A 602 3.58 2.19 -16.19
CA GLN A 602 2.28 2.73 -16.62
C GLN A 602 1.37 1.67 -17.23
N GLN A 603 1.95 0.70 -17.95
CA GLN A 603 1.21 -0.44 -18.53
C GLN A 603 0.82 -1.48 -17.46
N GLY A 604 1.23 -1.35 -16.21
CA GLY A 604 1.04 -2.36 -15.16
C GLY A 604 1.86 -3.63 -15.38
N ARG A 605 2.90 -3.57 -16.23
CA ARG A 605 3.78 -4.70 -16.55
C ARG A 605 5.06 -4.75 -15.71
N TYR A 606 5.34 -3.71 -14.95
CA TYR A 606 6.38 -3.68 -13.94
C TYR A 606 5.72 -3.31 -12.60
N ALA A 607 5.65 -4.23 -11.68
CA ALA A 607 5.03 -4.05 -10.38
C ALA A 607 6.01 -4.34 -9.24
N ARG A 608 5.93 -3.55 -8.16
CA ARG A 608 6.80 -3.68 -7.01
C ARG A 608 5.97 -3.79 -5.73
N ASP A 609 6.33 -4.75 -4.87
CA ASP A 609 5.82 -4.92 -3.52
C ASP A 609 7.02 -4.93 -2.57
N VAL A 610 7.50 -3.74 -2.21
CA VAL A 610 8.75 -3.54 -1.47
C VAL A 610 8.50 -2.84 -0.13
N TYR A 611 9.18 -3.28 0.93
CA TYR A 611 8.93 -2.91 2.32
C TYR A 611 10.21 -2.69 3.12
#